data_8dfc3af0b5548583041f051559d1a5a2
#
_entry.id   8dfc3af0b5548583041f051559d1a5a2
#
_cell.length_a   1.000
_cell.length_b   1.000
_cell.length_c   1.000
_cell.angle_alpha   90.00
_cell.angle_beta   90.00
_cell.angle_gamma   90.00
#
_symmetry.space_group_name_H-M   'P 1'
#
loop_
_entity.id
_entity.type
_entity.pdbx_description
1 polymer ?
#
loop_
_entity_poly.entity_id
_entity_poly.type
_entity_poly.pdbx_seq_one_letter_code
_entity_poly.pdbx_strand_id
1 'polypeptide(L)' 'MRTKQNYHLLTFHTTTAAMAMEDYCHEHGIPGRMIPLPQEISAGCGLAWRMRPEEYAQEKDRIEASKIQVENSMELML' A
#
# COMPACT_ATOMS: atom_id res chain seq x y z
N MET A 1 13.42 11.92 -18.01
CA MET A 1 13.91 10.80 -17.24
C MET A 1 13.22 10.74 -15.87
N ARG A 2 12.77 9.58 -15.50
CA ARG A 2 12.04 9.43 -14.25
C ARG A 2 13.00 9.24 -13.08
N THR A 3 12.86 10.07 -12.05
CA THR A 3 13.66 9.96 -10.83
C THR A 3 12.95 9.02 -9.86
N LYS A 4 13.69 8.08 -9.30
CA LYS A 4 13.14 7.19 -8.28
C LYS A 4 12.84 7.96 -7.00
N GLN A 5 11.75 7.64 -6.36
CA GLN A 5 11.34 8.24 -5.11
C GLN A 5 11.06 7.17 -4.08
N ASN A 6 11.14 7.56 -2.83
CA ASN A 6 10.80 6.67 -1.72
C ASN A 6 9.29 6.56 -1.60
N TYR A 7 8.79 5.34 -1.52
CA TYR A 7 7.37 5.09 -1.31
C TYR A 7 7.19 4.09 -0.18
N HIS A 8 6.06 4.18 0.48
CA HIS A 8 5.66 3.18 1.44
C HIS A 8 4.68 2.22 0.77
N LEU A 9 4.97 0.93 0.84
CA LEU A 9 4.15 -0.09 0.21
C LEU A 9 3.50 -0.99 1.25
N LEU A 10 2.24 -1.29 1.02
CA LEU A 10 1.51 -2.30 1.77
C LEU A 10 1.22 -3.46 0.84
N THR A 11 1.67 -4.65 1.20
CA THR A 11 1.40 -5.84 0.39
C THR A 11 0.35 -6.71 1.08
N PHE A 12 -0.26 -7.61 0.32
CA PHE A 12 -1.41 -8.37 0.79
C PHE A 12 -1.29 -9.84 0.41
N HIS A 13 -1.83 -10.71 1.26
CA HIS A 13 -1.87 -12.14 0.96
C HIS A 13 -2.88 -12.47 -0.12
N THR A 14 -3.96 -11.69 -0.22
CA THR A 14 -5.05 -11.98 -1.15
C THR A 14 -5.46 -10.74 -1.92
N THR A 15 -6.01 -10.96 -3.12
CA THR A 15 -6.57 -9.88 -3.92
C THR A 15 -7.75 -9.23 -3.21
N THR A 16 -8.55 -10.02 -2.49
CA THR A 16 -9.68 -9.51 -1.73
C THR A 16 -9.22 -8.47 -0.71
N ALA A 17 -8.14 -8.75 0.02
CA ALA A 17 -7.62 -7.80 1.01
C ALA A 17 -7.09 -6.54 0.33
N ALA A 18 -6.41 -6.69 -0.81
CA ALA A 18 -5.90 -5.54 -1.56
C ALA A 18 -7.03 -4.64 -2.02
N MET A 19 -8.10 -5.22 -2.58
CA MET A 19 -9.23 -4.44 -3.05
C MET A 19 -9.98 -3.79 -1.90
N ALA A 20 -10.08 -4.48 -0.77
CA ALA A 20 -10.71 -3.91 0.42
C ALA A 20 -9.94 -2.67 0.89
N MET A 21 -8.60 -2.72 0.83
CA MET A 21 -7.78 -1.58 1.20
C MET A 21 -8.00 -0.41 0.25
N GLU A 22 -8.07 -0.68 -1.05
CA GLU A 22 -8.32 0.38 -2.03
C GLU A 22 -9.67 1.06 -1.75
N ASP A 23 -10.71 0.28 -1.54
CA ASP A 23 -12.04 0.82 -1.25
C ASP A 23 -12.04 1.63 0.04
N TYR A 24 -11.42 1.09 1.08
CA TYR A 24 -11.35 1.76 2.38
C TYR A 24 -10.65 3.11 2.25
N CYS A 25 -9.51 3.13 1.55
CA CYS A 25 -8.75 4.35 1.38
C CYS A 25 -9.53 5.39 0.57
N HIS A 26 -10.24 4.96 -0.48
CA HIS A 26 -11.06 5.86 -1.26
C HIS A 26 -12.18 6.45 -0.42
N GLU A 27 -12.86 5.63 0.39
CA GLU A 27 -13.95 6.10 1.22
C GLU A 27 -13.51 7.09 2.28
N HIS A 28 -12.30 6.92 2.81
CA HIS A 28 -11.79 7.74 3.90
C HIS A 28 -10.86 8.85 3.45
N GLY A 29 -10.70 9.02 2.14
CA GLY A 29 -9.83 10.07 1.60
C GLY A 29 -8.36 9.84 1.91
N ILE A 30 -7.95 8.61 2.10
CA ILE A 30 -6.55 8.28 2.36
C ILE A 30 -5.82 8.24 1.02
N PRO A 31 -4.75 9.03 0.86
CA PRO A 31 -4.04 9.10 -0.43
C PRO A 31 -3.27 7.82 -0.71
N GLY A 32 -3.05 7.55 -1.99
CA GLY A 32 -2.30 6.38 -2.42
C GLY A 32 -2.84 5.83 -3.72
N ARG A 33 -2.25 4.72 -4.14
CA ARG A 33 -2.60 4.10 -5.42
C ARG A 33 -2.30 2.61 -5.37
N MET A 34 -3.20 1.80 -5.93
CA MET A 34 -2.92 0.38 -6.12
C MET A 34 -2.00 0.21 -7.33
N ILE A 35 -0.93 -0.57 -7.16
CA ILE A 35 0.03 -0.82 -8.24
C ILE A 35 0.34 -2.33 -8.31
N PRO A 36 0.82 -2.80 -9.46
CA PRO A 36 1.39 -4.14 -9.52
C PRO A 36 2.60 -4.22 -8.60
N LEU A 37 2.80 -5.38 -8.00
CA LEU A 37 3.91 -5.57 -7.08
C LEU A 37 5.24 -5.41 -7.82
N PRO A 38 6.19 -4.61 -7.30
CA PRO A 38 7.51 -4.49 -7.92
C PRO A 38 8.22 -5.85 -7.97
N GLN A 39 9.04 -6.05 -9.01
CA GLN A 39 9.74 -7.32 -9.21
C GLN A 39 10.65 -7.69 -8.06
N GLU A 40 11.19 -6.70 -7.36
CA GLU A 40 12.09 -6.93 -6.23
C GLU A 40 11.38 -7.57 -5.03
N ILE A 41 10.06 -7.52 -5.03
CA ILE A 41 9.27 -8.01 -3.90
C ILE A 41 8.48 -9.25 -4.33
N SER A 42 8.57 -10.29 -3.52
CA SER A 42 7.75 -11.48 -3.72
C SER A 42 6.67 -11.50 -2.64
N ALA A 43 5.42 -11.47 -3.05
CA ALA A 43 4.30 -11.49 -2.12
C ALA A 43 3.06 -12.07 -2.77
N GLY A 44 2.10 -12.43 -1.93
CA GLY A 44 1.03 -13.33 -2.26
C GLY A 44 0.14 -12.97 -3.45
N CYS A 45 -0.44 -11.75 -3.49
CA CYS A 45 -1.47 -11.48 -4.50
C CYS A 45 -0.98 -10.68 -5.70
N GLY A 46 0.27 -10.22 -5.69
CA GLY A 46 0.82 -9.47 -6.81
C GLY A 46 0.38 -8.01 -6.88
N LEU A 47 -0.26 -7.49 -5.85
CA LEU A 47 -0.70 -6.10 -5.78
C LEU A 47 -0.16 -5.44 -4.52
N ALA A 48 0.07 -4.12 -4.61
CA ALA A 48 0.53 -3.34 -3.47
C ALA A 48 -0.18 -1.99 -3.45
N TRP A 49 -0.43 -1.48 -2.25
CA TRP A 49 -0.92 -0.11 -2.07
C TRP A 49 0.28 0.80 -1.87
N ARG A 50 0.44 1.80 -2.72
CA ARG A 50 1.58 2.70 -2.72
C ARG A 50 1.17 4.04 -2.13
N MET A 51 1.97 4.53 -1.17
CA MET A 51 1.78 5.83 -0.54
C MET A 51 3.13 6.52 -0.46
N ARG A 52 3.11 7.84 -0.27
CA ARG A 52 4.33 8.52 0.12
C ARG A 52 4.61 8.22 1.59
N PRO A 53 5.88 8.19 2.01
CA PRO A 53 6.20 7.88 3.42
C PRO A 53 5.51 8.81 4.41
N GLU A 54 5.44 10.11 4.10
CA GLU A 54 4.78 11.08 4.99
C GLU A 54 3.26 10.87 5.04
N GLU A 55 2.68 10.43 3.93
CA GLU A 55 1.25 10.11 3.91
C GLU A 55 0.96 8.90 4.80
N TYR A 56 1.80 7.89 4.70
CA TYR A 56 1.64 6.70 5.54
C TYR A 56 1.78 7.06 7.01
N ALA A 57 2.77 7.90 7.35
CA ALA A 57 2.97 8.31 8.73
C ALA A 57 1.73 9.01 9.30
N GLN A 58 1.04 9.81 8.49
CA GLN A 58 -0.17 10.50 8.90
C GLN A 58 -1.38 9.59 9.00
N GLU A 59 -1.48 8.60 8.10
CA GLU A 59 -2.69 7.79 7.97
C GLU A 59 -2.57 6.41 8.61
N LYS A 60 -1.43 6.10 9.20
CA LYS A 60 -1.15 4.77 9.72
C LYS A 60 -2.23 4.27 10.67
N ASP A 61 -2.65 5.11 11.60
CA ASP A 61 -3.65 4.71 12.59
C ASP A 61 -4.99 4.39 11.95
N ARG A 62 -5.38 5.17 10.93
CA ARG A 62 -6.63 4.94 10.21
C ARG A 62 -6.56 3.64 9.42
N ILE A 63 -5.42 3.38 8.80
CA ILE A 63 -5.21 2.13 8.06
C ILE A 63 -5.29 0.94 9.00
N GLU A 64 -4.66 1.03 10.17
CA GLU A 64 -4.73 -0.03 11.16
C GLU A 64 -6.15 -0.23 11.69
N ALA A 65 -6.92 0.85 11.83
CA ALA A 65 -8.29 0.78 12.30
C ALA A 65 -9.21 0.04 11.32
N SER A 66 -8.83 -0.05 10.04
CA SER A 66 -9.61 -0.81 9.06
C SER A 66 -9.64 -2.30 9.36
N LYS A 67 -8.63 -2.79 10.07
CA LYS A 67 -8.43 -4.21 10.37
C LYS A 67 -8.27 -5.09 9.13
N ILE A 68 -7.99 -4.48 7.99
CA ILE A 68 -7.66 -5.22 6.77
C ILE A 68 -6.28 -5.84 6.95
N GLN A 69 -6.14 -7.12 6.63
CA GLN A 69 -4.88 -7.81 6.78
C GLN A 69 -3.86 -7.33 5.75
N VAL A 70 -2.74 -6.81 6.24
CA VAL A 70 -1.60 -6.40 5.44
C VAL A 70 -0.50 -7.44 5.65
N GLU A 71 0.04 -7.96 4.56
CA GLU A 71 1.10 -8.96 4.65
C GLU A 71 2.40 -8.33 5.11
N ASN A 72 2.82 -7.27 4.44
CA ASN A 72 4.05 -6.54 4.77
C ASN A 72 3.85 -5.05 4.56
N SER A 73 4.62 -4.28 5.31
CA SER A 73 4.64 -2.84 5.23
C SER A 73 6.10 -2.42 5.13
N MET A 74 6.47 -1.70 4.06
CA MET A 74 7.89 -1.41 3.81
C MET A 74 8.06 -0.15 3.00
N GLU A 75 9.25 0.44 3.07
CA GLU A 75 9.63 1.53 2.18
C GLU A 75 10.49 0.98 1.04
N LEU A 76 10.29 1.51 -0.14
CA LEU A 76 11.00 1.08 -1.33
C LEU A 76 11.16 2.25 -2.29
N MET A 77 12.31 2.32 -2.96
CA MET A 77 12.55 3.28 -4.04
C MET A 77 11.93 2.77 -5.32
N LEU A 78 11.08 3.57 -5.93
CA LEU A 78 10.42 3.20 -7.18
C LEU A 78 10.59 4.25 -8.26
#